data_6392928d00ec86c474792e3523169e07
#
_entry.id   6392928d00ec86c474792e3523169e07
#
_cell.length_a   1.000
_cell.length_b   1.000
_cell.length_c   1.000
_cell.angle_alpha   90.00
_cell.angle_beta   90.00
_cell.angle_gamma   90.00
#
_symmetry.space_group_name_H-M   'P 1'
#
loop_
_entity.id
_entity.type
_entity.pdbx_description
1 polymer ?
#
loop_
_entity_poly.entity_id
_entity_poly.type
_entity_poly.pdbx_seq_one_letter_code
_entity_poly.pdbx_strand_id
1 'polypeptide(L)'
;VLHNLNGDIEDGEFVVVVGPSGRGKSTLLRMIAGLEKITSGEISIGNKIVNDLEPADRDIAMVFQNYALYPHMSVRQNMGYGLKIRKIEKQEIERRVHEAAEILGINEYLDRKPRQLSGGQRQRVAMGRAIVRDPQVFLFDEPLSNLDAKLRVQMRLEIRKLQKRLNVTSIYVTHDQVEAMTLGDRLMVLNNGVVEQFGTPIELYDNPRTIFVAGFIGSPAMNFIPAECTEKNISLCNGKKIEKNIKYKGKILIGIRPEHLEEDKKG
;
A
#
# COMPACT_ATOMS: atom_id res chain seq x y z
N VAL A 1 8.06 -2.13 -17.85
CA VAL A 1 7.79 -2.60 -16.48
C VAL A 1 6.36 -2.36 -16.07
N LEU A 2 5.80 -1.18 -16.38
CA LEU A 2 4.40 -0.83 -16.15
C LEU A 2 3.73 -0.54 -17.49
N HIS A 3 2.49 -1.00 -17.67
CA HIS A 3 1.78 -0.94 -18.95
C HIS A 3 0.37 -0.36 -18.75
N ASN A 4 0.09 0.78 -19.41
CA ASN A 4 -1.25 1.41 -19.48
C ASN A 4 -1.95 1.50 -18.12
N LEU A 5 -1.21 1.96 -17.09
CA LEU A 5 -1.75 2.11 -15.74
C LEU A 5 -2.57 3.39 -15.68
N ASN A 6 -3.83 3.26 -15.28
CA ASN A 6 -4.73 4.38 -15.04
C ASN A 6 -5.33 4.23 -13.63
N GLY A 7 -5.53 5.34 -12.94
CA GLY A 7 -6.17 5.37 -11.63
C GLY A 7 -6.26 6.78 -11.09
N ASP A 8 -7.44 7.11 -10.57
CA ASP A 8 -7.70 8.36 -9.88
C ASP A 8 -7.78 8.09 -8.38
N ILE A 9 -7.12 8.93 -7.60
CA ILE A 9 -7.06 8.86 -6.14
C ILE A 9 -7.65 10.15 -5.60
N GLU A 10 -8.66 10.01 -4.74
CA GLU A 10 -9.34 11.15 -4.14
C GLU A 10 -8.47 11.81 -3.07
N ASP A 11 -8.74 13.08 -2.80
CA ASP A 11 -8.03 13.82 -1.75
C ASP A 11 -8.28 13.19 -0.36
N GLY A 12 -7.21 13.01 0.40
CA GLY A 12 -7.24 12.35 1.71
C GLY A 12 -7.45 10.82 1.66
N GLU A 13 -7.51 10.20 0.47
CA GLU A 13 -7.69 8.76 0.32
C GLU A 13 -6.39 7.99 0.64
N PHE A 14 -6.54 6.80 1.24
CA PHE A 14 -5.46 5.86 1.47
C PHE A 14 -5.53 4.71 0.47
N VAL A 15 -4.72 4.77 -0.58
CA VAL A 15 -4.65 3.71 -1.60
C VAL A 15 -3.50 2.76 -1.30
N VAL A 16 -3.78 1.46 -1.29
CA VAL A 16 -2.73 0.44 -1.16
C VAL A 16 -2.50 -0.25 -2.50
N VAL A 17 -1.26 -0.19 -2.98
CA VAL A 17 -0.80 -0.94 -4.15
C VAL A 17 -0.24 -2.27 -3.67
N VAL A 18 -0.88 -3.36 -4.05
CA VAL A 18 -0.54 -4.71 -3.59
C VAL A 18 -0.32 -5.65 -4.77
N GLY A 19 0.52 -6.66 -4.58
CA GLY A 19 0.84 -7.65 -5.61
C GLY A 19 2.14 -8.40 -5.29
N PRO A 20 2.51 -9.43 -6.07
CA PRO A 20 3.72 -10.21 -5.87
C PRO A 20 4.98 -9.34 -5.97
N SER A 21 6.08 -9.79 -5.35
CA SER A 21 7.37 -9.09 -5.41
C SER A 21 7.90 -8.99 -6.84
N GLY A 22 8.59 -7.88 -7.15
CA GLY A 22 9.20 -7.66 -8.47
C GLY A 22 8.21 -7.33 -9.60
N ARG A 23 6.95 -7.01 -9.31
CA ARG A 23 5.90 -6.75 -10.33
C ARG A 23 5.61 -5.28 -10.60
N GLY A 24 6.52 -4.36 -10.25
CA GLY A 24 6.44 -2.95 -10.62
C GLY A 24 5.89 -2.01 -9.54
N LYS A 25 5.51 -2.48 -8.34
CA LYS A 25 4.94 -1.65 -7.27
C LYS A 25 5.85 -0.48 -6.85
N SER A 26 7.10 -0.77 -6.48
CA SER A 26 8.08 0.27 -6.11
C SER A 26 8.45 1.15 -7.29
N THR A 27 8.43 0.61 -8.53
CA THR A 27 8.64 1.39 -9.75
C THR A 27 7.53 2.43 -9.93
N LEU A 28 6.25 2.04 -9.72
CA LEU A 28 5.12 2.97 -9.75
C LEU A 28 5.33 4.10 -8.73
N LEU A 29 5.68 3.73 -7.49
CA LEU A 29 5.91 4.71 -6.44
C LEU A 29 7.04 5.68 -6.79
N ARG A 30 8.13 5.18 -7.38
CA ARG A 30 9.27 5.99 -7.82
C ARG A 30 8.93 6.90 -9.00
N MET A 31 8.06 6.47 -9.92
CA MET A 31 7.56 7.32 -11.01
C MET A 31 6.72 8.46 -10.46
N ILE A 32 5.82 8.19 -9.50
CA ILE A 32 5.04 9.23 -8.82
C ILE A 32 5.97 10.20 -8.08
N ALA A 33 7.01 9.66 -7.43
CA ALA A 33 8.02 10.46 -6.73
C ALA A 33 8.95 11.27 -7.65
N GLY A 34 8.95 11.01 -8.97
CA GLY A 34 9.88 11.64 -9.92
C GLY A 34 11.30 11.07 -9.87
N LEU A 35 11.49 9.94 -9.21
CA LEU A 35 12.78 9.24 -9.16
C LEU A 35 13.03 8.39 -10.41
N GLU A 36 11.97 8.06 -11.14
CA GLU A 36 12.01 7.39 -12.44
C GLU A 36 11.07 8.09 -13.42
N LYS A 37 11.47 8.17 -14.69
CA LYS A 37 10.65 8.81 -15.73
C LYS A 37 9.61 7.83 -16.27
N ILE A 38 8.41 8.35 -16.58
CA ILE A 38 7.41 7.63 -17.35
C ILE A 38 7.73 7.73 -18.85
N THR A 39 7.38 6.70 -19.62
CA THR A 39 7.59 6.68 -21.06
C THR A 39 6.51 7.46 -21.82
N SER A 40 5.28 7.42 -21.30
CA SER A 40 4.10 8.10 -21.86
C SER A 40 3.02 8.26 -20.81
N GLY A 41 2.02 9.09 -21.08
CA GLY A 41 0.94 9.39 -20.14
C GLY A 41 1.24 10.58 -19.25
N GLU A 42 0.43 10.74 -18.21
CA GLU A 42 0.49 11.88 -17.30
C GLU A 42 0.34 11.44 -15.86
N ILE A 43 1.10 12.09 -14.97
CA ILE A 43 0.93 12.02 -13.51
C ILE A 43 0.54 13.41 -13.04
N SER A 44 -0.61 13.51 -12.38
CA SER A 44 -1.08 14.76 -11.78
C SER A 44 -1.12 14.64 -10.26
N ILE A 45 -0.73 15.70 -9.57
CA ILE A 45 -0.87 15.86 -8.11
C ILE A 45 -1.65 17.15 -7.90
N GLY A 46 -2.84 17.03 -7.30
CA GLY A 46 -3.82 18.11 -7.32
C GLY A 46 -4.14 18.49 -8.77
N ASN A 47 -4.10 19.78 -9.09
CA ASN A 47 -4.38 20.29 -10.43
C ASN A 47 -3.13 20.48 -11.30
N LYS A 48 -2.00 19.84 -10.95
CA LYS A 48 -0.71 20.07 -11.61
C LYS A 48 -0.15 18.79 -12.20
N ILE A 49 0.17 18.78 -13.50
CA ILE A 49 0.95 17.73 -14.14
C ILE A 49 2.39 17.82 -13.63
N VAL A 50 2.93 16.71 -13.14
CA VAL A 50 4.24 16.65 -12.46
C VAL A 50 5.30 15.86 -13.24
N ASN A 51 5.03 15.45 -14.48
CA ASN A 51 5.93 14.61 -15.26
C ASN A 51 7.37 15.13 -15.30
N ASP A 52 7.53 16.45 -15.58
CA ASP A 52 8.82 17.11 -15.76
C ASP A 52 9.35 17.77 -14.48
N LEU A 53 8.63 17.66 -13.37
CA LEU A 53 9.08 18.21 -12.09
C LEU A 53 10.09 17.29 -11.41
N GLU A 54 11.14 17.91 -10.87
CA GLU A 54 12.08 17.23 -9.98
C GLU A 54 11.37 16.73 -8.70
N PRO A 55 11.85 15.64 -8.08
CA PRO A 55 11.24 15.08 -6.86
C PRO A 55 11.03 16.10 -5.73
N ALA A 56 11.91 17.10 -5.62
CA ALA A 56 11.83 18.15 -4.60
C ALA A 56 10.63 19.08 -4.79
N ASP A 57 10.13 19.22 -6.04
CA ASP A 57 9.10 20.18 -6.45
C ASP A 57 7.72 19.54 -6.61
N ARG A 58 7.60 18.21 -6.40
CA ARG A 58 6.33 17.46 -6.53
C ARG A 58 5.41 17.56 -5.31
N ASP A 59 5.83 18.23 -4.26
CA ASP A 59 5.10 18.34 -2.99
C ASP A 59 4.67 17.00 -2.40
N ILE A 60 5.59 16.05 -2.40
CA ILE A 60 5.43 14.70 -1.86
C ILE A 60 6.44 14.44 -0.74
N ALA A 61 6.12 13.47 0.11
CA ALA A 61 7.09 12.91 1.05
C ALA A 61 7.09 11.38 0.97
N MET A 62 8.28 10.78 0.89
CA MET A 62 8.44 9.34 0.76
C MET A 62 9.10 8.73 2.00
N VAL A 63 8.49 7.63 2.48
CA VAL A 63 9.01 6.76 3.52
C VAL A 63 9.53 5.48 2.87
N PHE A 64 10.83 5.24 2.96
CA PHE A 64 11.50 4.11 2.34
C PHE A 64 11.51 2.88 3.24
N GLN A 65 11.59 1.70 2.64
CA GLN A 65 11.67 0.41 3.31
C GLN A 65 12.80 0.31 4.36
N ASN A 66 13.95 0.93 4.08
CA ASN A 66 15.12 0.95 4.97
C ASN A 66 15.18 2.17 5.88
N TYR A 67 14.06 2.91 6.02
CA TYR A 67 13.92 4.16 6.77
C TYR A 67 14.77 5.33 6.26
N ALA A 68 15.86 5.08 5.56
CA ALA A 68 16.82 6.05 4.99
C ALA A 68 17.26 7.14 5.98
N LEU A 69 17.45 6.78 7.26
CA LEU A 69 17.90 7.72 8.30
C LEU A 69 19.40 8.00 8.16
N TYR A 70 19.77 9.25 8.37
CA TYR A 70 21.16 9.66 8.43
C TYR A 70 21.78 9.20 9.77
N PRO A 71 22.71 8.24 9.78
CA PRO A 71 23.16 7.59 11.03
C PRO A 71 23.98 8.49 11.95
N HIS A 72 24.62 9.53 11.40
CA HIS A 72 25.43 10.49 12.13
C HIS A 72 24.63 11.64 12.76
N MET A 73 23.37 11.84 12.30
CA MET A 73 22.47 12.88 12.79
C MET A 73 21.58 12.37 13.94
N SER A 74 21.20 13.27 14.87
CA SER A 74 20.18 13.00 15.87
C SER A 74 18.79 12.86 15.21
N VAL A 75 17.79 12.39 15.97
CA VAL A 75 16.38 12.33 15.53
C VAL A 75 15.90 13.72 15.09
N ARG A 76 16.11 14.73 15.93
CA ARG A 76 15.79 16.14 15.63
C ARG A 76 16.40 16.59 14.30
N GLN A 77 17.69 16.33 14.12
CA GLN A 77 18.39 16.68 12.87
C GLN A 77 17.87 15.90 11.68
N ASN A 78 17.58 14.59 11.83
CA ASN A 78 16.97 13.80 10.78
C ASN A 78 15.64 14.35 10.32
N MET A 79 14.76 14.69 11.27
CA MET A 79 13.43 15.24 10.96
C MET A 79 13.54 16.62 10.29
N GLY A 80 14.33 17.51 10.82
CA GLY A 80 14.44 18.89 10.32
C GLY A 80 15.32 19.06 9.07
N TYR A 81 16.06 18.02 8.63
CA TYR A 81 17.05 18.17 7.57
C TYR A 81 16.47 18.67 6.24
N GLY A 82 15.34 18.13 5.81
CA GLY A 82 14.67 18.54 4.57
C GLY A 82 14.23 20.01 4.59
N LEU A 83 13.76 20.49 5.72
CA LEU A 83 13.39 21.90 5.91
C LEU A 83 14.61 22.82 5.90
N LYS A 84 15.74 22.37 6.50
CA LYS A 84 17.00 23.11 6.48
C LYS A 84 17.53 23.30 5.05
N ILE A 85 17.45 22.27 4.19
CA ILE A 85 17.82 22.39 2.77
C ILE A 85 16.95 23.41 2.04
N ARG A 86 15.67 23.47 2.37
CA ARG A 86 14.71 24.46 1.84
C ARG A 86 14.90 25.85 2.44
N LYS A 87 15.93 26.06 3.28
CA LYS A 87 16.26 27.33 3.95
C LYS A 87 15.13 27.91 4.82
N ILE A 88 14.31 27.03 5.39
CA ILE A 88 13.30 27.42 6.37
C ILE A 88 14.00 27.92 7.65
N GLU A 89 13.42 28.91 8.31
CA GLU A 89 13.96 29.51 9.55
C GLU A 89 14.09 28.45 10.66
N LYS A 90 15.15 28.58 11.46
CA LYS A 90 15.46 27.60 12.51
C LYS A 90 14.32 27.46 13.53
N GLN A 91 13.67 28.55 13.90
CA GLN A 91 12.56 28.52 14.85
C GLN A 91 11.37 27.72 14.30
N GLU A 92 11.04 27.90 13.03
CA GLU A 92 9.97 27.16 12.37
C GLU A 92 10.32 25.68 12.20
N ILE A 93 11.58 25.33 11.92
CA ILE A 93 12.04 23.93 11.90
C ILE A 93 11.85 23.29 13.27
N GLU A 94 12.29 23.95 14.35
CA GLU A 94 12.13 23.43 15.71
C GLU A 94 10.65 23.24 16.07
N ARG A 95 9.79 24.19 15.74
CA ARG A 95 8.34 24.10 15.97
C ARG A 95 7.76 22.86 15.28
N ARG A 96 7.98 22.72 13.97
CA ARG A 96 7.45 21.57 13.18
C ARG A 96 8.02 20.24 13.66
N VAL A 97 9.29 20.18 14.02
CA VAL A 97 9.92 18.97 14.56
C VAL A 97 9.27 18.57 15.88
N HIS A 98 9.04 19.51 16.79
CA HIS A 98 8.37 19.23 18.06
C HIS A 98 6.93 18.77 17.87
N GLU A 99 6.14 19.42 17.02
CA GLU A 99 4.76 19.03 16.71
C GLU A 99 4.70 17.62 16.11
N ALA A 100 5.57 17.31 15.15
CA ALA A 100 5.63 15.97 14.57
C ALA A 100 6.10 14.92 15.59
N ALA A 101 7.05 15.27 16.46
CA ALA A 101 7.53 14.37 17.51
C ALA A 101 6.44 14.08 18.56
N GLU A 102 5.61 15.06 18.90
CA GLU A 102 4.45 14.88 19.77
C GLU A 102 3.40 13.97 19.15
N ILE A 103 3.06 14.20 17.89
CA ILE A 103 2.12 13.36 17.14
C ILE A 103 2.56 11.89 17.13
N LEU A 104 3.87 11.65 17.03
CA LEU A 104 4.48 10.32 16.92
C LEU A 104 4.89 9.71 18.27
N GLY A 105 4.79 10.47 19.37
CA GLY A 105 5.22 10.02 20.71
C GLY A 105 6.72 9.71 20.78
N ILE A 106 7.57 10.58 20.19
CA ILE A 106 9.03 10.39 20.13
C ILE A 106 9.83 11.56 20.70
N ASN A 107 9.20 12.46 21.47
CA ASN A 107 9.86 13.64 22.04
C ASN A 107 11.11 13.30 22.88
N GLU A 108 11.05 12.22 23.67
CA GLU A 108 12.16 11.78 24.51
C GLU A 108 13.37 11.25 23.73
N TYR A 109 13.20 11.00 22.42
CA TYR A 109 14.26 10.46 21.54
C TYR A 109 14.89 11.51 20.64
N LEU A 110 14.47 12.78 20.67
CA LEU A 110 14.89 13.82 19.74
C LEU A 110 16.41 14.02 19.66
N ASP A 111 17.12 13.81 20.76
CA ASP A 111 18.57 13.99 20.82
C ASP A 111 19.35 12.67 20.63
N ARG A 112 18.64 11.52 20.49
CA ARG A 112 19.27 10.23 20.21
C ARG A 112 19.65 10.11 18.74
N LYS A 113 20.61 9.21 18.47
CA LYS A 113 20.99 8.81 17.10
C LYS A 113 20.25 7.53 16.69
N PRO A 114 20.07 7.26 15.38
CA PRO A 114 19.35 6.08 14.89
C PRO A 114 19.80 4.73 15.47
N ARG A 115 21.12 4.57 15.75
CA ARG A 115 21.67 3.36 16.38
C ARG A 115 21.16 3.07 17.79
N GLN A 116 20.61 4.07 18.46
CA GLN A 116 20.10 4.01 19.85
C GLN A 116 18.59 3.77 19.90
N LEU A 117 17.97 3.52 18.74
CA LEU A 117 16.53 3.37 18.58
C LEU A 117 16.14 1.94 18.20
N SER A 118 14.98 1.49 18.67
CA SER A 118 14.34 0.25 18.21
C SER A 118 13.87 0.39 16.74
N GLY A 119 13.46 -0.73 16.11
CA GLY A 119 12.90 -0.73 14.75
C GLY A 119 11.71 0.19 14.62
N GLY A 120 10.73 0.09 15.52
CA GLY A 120 9.53 0.94 15.51
C GLY A 120 9.83 2.42 15.77
N GLN A 121 10.81 2.72 16.65
CA GLN A 121 11.25 4.10 16.87
C GLN A 121 11.90 4.68 15.60
N ARG A 122 12.76 3.92 14.91
CA ARG A 122 13.32 4.35 13.60
C ARG A 122 12.24 4.58 12.57
N GLN A 123 11.22 3.72 12.52
CA GLN A 123 10.05 3.89 11.66
C GLN A 123 9.33 5.22 11.93
N ARG A 124 9.04 5.51 13.20
CA ARG A 124 8.40 6.78 13.57
C ARG A 124 9.25 7.99 13.20
N VAL A 125 10.58 7.90 13.35
CA VAL A 125 11.47 8.99 12.89
C VAL A 125 11.41 9.17 11.37
N ALA A 126 11.36 8.09 10.60
CA ALA A 126 11.18 8.16 9.14
C ALA A 126 9.85 8.80 8.74
N MET A 127 8.77 8.48 9.47
CA MET A 127 7.47 9.15 9.31
C MET A 127 7.55 10.63 9.70
N GLY A 128 8.26 10.97 10.79
CA GLY A 128 8.46 12.36 11.22
C GLY A 128 9.16 13.21 10.15
N ARG A 129 10.14 12.65 9.45
CA ARG A 129 10.78 13.31 8.30
C ARG A 129 9.81 13.64 7.16
N ALA A 130 8.79 12.82 6.99
CA ALA A 130 7.75 13.05 6.00
C ALA A 130 6.75 14.12 6.48
N ILE A 131 6.27 14.01 7.72
CA ILE A 131 5.25 14.87 8.32
C ILE A 131 5.71 16.34 8.38
N VAL A 132 6.93 16.61 8.84
CA VAL A 132 7.45 17.99 8.98
C VAL A 132 7.45 18.77 7.67
N ARG A 133 7.38 18.08 6.53
CA ARG A 133 7.34 18.72 5.20
C ARG A 133 5.95 19.21 4.81
N ASP A 134 4.90 18.71 5.49
CA ASP A 134 3.50 19.00 5.21
C ASP A 134 3.15 18.79 3.72
N PRO A 135 3.33 17.58 3.19
CA PRO A 135 3.18 17.29 1.77
C PRO A 135 1.71 17.07 1.39
N GLN A 136 1.37 17.26 0.10
CA GLN A 136 0.06 16.87 -0.43
C GLN A 136 -0.11 15.34 -0.52
N VAL A 137 0.96 14.59 -0.73
CA VAL A 137 0.90 13.12 -0.87
C VAL A 137 2.01 12.44 -0.07
N PHE A 138 1.63 11.44 0.72
CA PHE A 138 2.56 10.48 1.32
C PHE A 138 2.74 9.26 0.43
N LEU A 139 3.99 8.86 0.26
CA LEU A 139 4.39 7.65 -0.46
C LEU A 139 5.09 6.70 0.52
N PHE A 140 4.58 5.48 0.68
CA PHE A 140 5.14 4.46 1.57
C PHE A 140 5.62 3.25 0.76
N ASP A 141 6.92 2.99 0.73
CA ASP A 141 7.51 1.84 0.03
C ASP A 141 7.84 0.72 1.04
N GLU A 142 6.94 -0.24 1.19
CA GLU A 142 7.03 -1.38 2.12
C GLU A 142 7.53 -1.01 3.53
N PRO A 143 6.96 0.02 4.19
CA PRO A 143 7.55 0.61 5.38
C PRO A 143 7.59 -0.33 6.59
N LEU A 144 6.79 -1.39 6.62
CA LEU A 144 6.68 -2.31 7.76
C LEU A 144 7.42 -3.64 7.55
N SER A 145 8.04 -3.86 6.38
CA SER A 145 8.66 -5.16 6.03
C SER A 145 9.79 -5.58 6.97
N ASN A 146 10.52 -4.62 7.57
CA ASN A 146 11.65 -4.87 8.46
C ASN A 146 11.28 -4.95 9.94
N LEU A 147 9.98 -5.07 10.27
CA LEU A 147 9.49 -5.17 11.64
C LEU A 147 9.02 -6.59 11.97
N ASP A 148 9.14 -6.97 13.24
CA ASP A 148 8.54 -8.20 13.74
C ASP A 148 6.99 -8.15 13.68
N ALA A 149 6.35 -9.32 13.75
CA ALA A 149 4.91 -9.44 13.54
C ALA A 149 4.07 -8.59 14.53
N LYS A 150 4.46 -8.56 15.83
CA LYS A 150 3.73 -7.81 16.86
C LYS A 150 3.83 -6.30 16.61
N LEU A 151 5.03 -5.82 16.34
CA LEU A 151 5.29 -4.41 16.08
C LEU A 151 4.64 -3.97 14.76
N ARG A 152 4.60 -4.85 13.75
CA ARG A 152 3.92 -4.58 12.47
C ARG A 152 2.43 -4.30 12.65
N VAL A 153 1.74 -5.11 13.48
CA VAL A 153 0.31 -4.89 13.81
C VAL A 153 0.10 -3.52 14.47
N GLN A 154 0.93 -3.18 15.46
CA GLN A 154 0.86 -1.89 16.14
C GLN A 154 1.09 -0.72 15.16
N MET A 155 2.16 -0.81 14.36
CA MET A 155 2.54 0.26 13.43
C MET A 155 1.51 0.48 12.31
N ARG A 156 0.82 -0.57 11.85
CA ARG A 156 -0.33 -0.42 10.93
C ARG A 156 -1.40 0.50 11.49
N LEU A 157 -1.82 0.23 12.72
CA LEU A 157 -2.84 1.05 13.38
C LEU A 157 -2.38 2.51 13.56
N GLU A 158 -1.09 2.71 13.88
CA GLU A 158 -0.51 4.05 14.02
C GLU A 158 -0.47 4.81 12.69
N ILE A 159 -0.04 4.15 11.59
CA ILE A 159 -0.03 4.75 10.25
C ILE A 159 -1.44 5.18 9.84
N ARG A 160 -2.44 4.30 10.06
CA ARG A 160 -3.82 4.63 9.69
C ARG A 160 -4.39 5.78 10.52
N LYS A 161 -4.14 5.78 11.84
CA LYS A 161 -4.55 6.89 12.73
C LYS A 161 -3.88 8.21 12.33
N LEU A 162 -2.60 8.15 12.01
CA LEU A 162 -1.83 9.31 11.58
C LEU A 162 -2.39 9.90 10.28
N GLN A 163 -2.59 9.07 9.27
CA GLN A 163 -3.13 9.50 7.98
C GLN A 163 -4.52 10.15 8.14
N LYS A 164 -5.42 9.53 8.93
CA LYS A 164 -6.73 10.11 9.24
C LYS A 164 -6.63 11.46 9.96
N ARG A 165 -5.68 11.60 10.90
CA ARG A 165 -5.47 12.85 11.64
C ARG A 165 -4.95 13.96 10.74
N LEU A 166 -4.04 13.63 9.81
CA LEU A 166 -3.44 14.59 8.89
C LEU A 166 -4.30 14.83 7.64
N ASN A 167 -5.23 13.93 7.33
CA ASN A 167 -6.08 13.92 6.13
C ASN A 167 -5.27 14.09 4.82
N VAL A 168 -4.08 13.47 4.75
CA VAL A 168 -3.19 13.56 3.59
C VAL A 168 -3.39 12.34 2.70
N THR A 169 -3.51 12.54 1.40
CA THR A 169 -3.55 11.47 0.39
C THR A 169 -2.33 10.57 0.53
N SER A 170 -2.55 9.26 0.56
CA SER A 170 -1.48 8.31 0.83
C SER A 170 -1.47 7.16 -0.16
N ILE A 171 -0.30 6.85 -0.71
CA ILE A 171 -0.08 5.67 -1.54
C ILE A 171 0.90 4.76 -0.81
N TYR A 172 0.45 3.55 -0.51
CA TYR A 172 1.16 2.57 0.29
C TYR A 172 1.44 1.31 -0.53
N VAL A 173 2.69 0.95 -0.69
CA VAL A 173 3.11 -0.27 -1.37
C VAL A 173 3.39 -1.37 -0.36
N THR A 174 2.82 -2.55 -0.59
CA THR A 174 3.10 -3.75 0.21
C THR A 174 2.94 -5.02 -0.63
N HIS A 175 3.51 -6.12 -0.14
CA HIS A 175 3.21 -7.48 -0.60
C HIS A 175 2.35 -8.25 0.43
N ASP A 176 2.05 -7.65 1.58
CA ASP A 176 1.24 -8.23 2.66
C ASP A 176 -0.25 -7.91 2.45
N GLN A 177 -1.04 -8.96 2.24
CA GLN A 177 -2.48 -8.82 2.01
C GLN A 177 -3.23 -8.29 3.24
N VAL A 178 -2.78 -8.65 4.45
CA VAL A 178 -3.41 -8.17 5.68
C VAL A 178 -3.20 -6.67 5.84
N GLU A 179 -2.01 -6.16 5.47
CA GLU A 179 -1.78 -4.72 5.42
C GLU A 179 -2.71 -4.05 4.40
N ALA A 180 -2.81 -4.62 3.20
CA ALA A 180 -3.65 -4.09 2.15
C ALA A 180 -5.12 -4.01 2.59
N MET A 181 -5.68 -5.13 3.03
CA MET A 181 -7.10 -5.23 3.42
C MET A 181 -7.48 -4.38 4.64
N THR A 182 -6.50 -4.06 5.51
CA THR A 182 -6.77 -3.32 6.76
C THR A 182 -6.46 -1.84 6.70
N LEU A 183 -5.56 -1.41 5.82
CA LEU A 183 -5.13 -0.02 5.70
C LEU A 183 -5.88 0.74 4.60
N GLY A 184 -6.11 0.10 3.45
CA GLY A 184 -6.60 0.78 2.25
C GLY A 184 -8.07 1.15 2.32
N ASP A 185 -8.38 2.37 1.90
CA ASP A 185 -9.74 2.73 1.49
C ASP A 185 -10.03 2.05 0.14
N ARG A 186 -9.03 2.04 -0.76
CA ARG A 186 -9.05 1.26 -2.00
C ARG A 186 -7.72 0.52 -2.20
N LEU A 187 -7.80 -0.60 -2.92
CA LEU A 187 -6.67 -1.44 -3.28
C LEU A 187 -6.47 -1.42 -4.79
N MET A 188 -5.21 -1.25 -5.20
CA MET A 188 -4.77 -1.44 -6.57
C MET A 188 -3.97 -2.74 -6.64
N VAL A 189 -4.56 -3.79 -7.21
CA VAL A 189 -3.87 -5.09 -7.38
C VAL A 189 -3.03 -5.03 -8.64
N LEU A 190 -1.71 -5.06 -8.49
CA LEU A 190 -0.74 -4.99 -9.58
C LEU A 190 -0.12 -6.36 -9.84
N ASN A 191 -0.19 -6.83 -11.09
CA ASN A 191 0.43 -8.06 -11.53
C ASN A 191 1.07 -7.88 -12.91
N ASN A 192 2.32 -8.30 -13.07
CA ASN A 192 3.09 -8.17 -14.33
C ASN A 192 3.07 -6.77 -14.95
N GLY A 193 3.06 -5.73 -14.10
CA GLY A 193 3.03 -4.34 -14.56
C GLY A 193 1.67 -3.84 -15.05
N VAL A 194 0.60 -4.60 -14.83
CA VAL A 194 -0.78 -4.25 -15.20
C VAL A 194 -1.65 -4.20 -13.94
N VAL A 195 -2.59 -3.27 -13.91
CA VAL A 195 -3.62 -3.23 -12.86
C VAL A 195 -4.69 -4.28 -13.17
N GLU A 196 -4.74 -5.33 -12.37
CA GLU A 196 -5.75 -6.40 -12.47
C GLU A 196 -7.12 -5.91 -12.00
N GLN A 197 -7.14 -5.16 -10.91
CA GLN A 197 -8.35 -4.58 -10.35
C GLN A 197 -8.01 -3.42 -9.41
N PHE A 198 -8.86 -2.40 -9.38
CA PHE A 198 -8.80 -1.27 -8.48
C PHE A 198 -10.19 -1.01 -7.90
N GLY A 199 -10.32 -1.01 -6.58
CA GLY A 199 -11.61 -0.85 -5.86
C GLY A 199 -11.46 -1.02 -4.37
N THR A 200 -12.57 -1.08 -3.64
CA THR A 200 -12.53 -1.28 -2.19
C THR A 200 -12.07 -2.70 -1.82
N PRO A 201 -11.48 -2.92 -0.63
CA PRO A 201 -11.07 -4.25 -0.18
C PRO A 201 -12.19 -5.29 -0.29
N ILE A 202 -13.39 -4.94 0.14
CA ILE A 202 -14.57 -5.82 0.11
C ILE A 202 -14.97 -6.13 -1.33
N GLU A 203 -14.99 -5.14 -2.23
CA GLU A 203 -15.29 -5.36 -3.65
C GLU A 203 -14.33 -6.35 -4.30
N LEU A 204 -13.01 -6.23 -4.02
CA LEU A 204 -12.01 -7.14 -4.57
C LEU A 204 -12.15 -8.56 -4.01
N TYR A 205 -12.58 -8.69 -2.76
CA TYR A 205 -12.78 -9.97 -2.10
C TYR A 205 -14.03 -10.68 -2.61
N ASP A 206 -15.17 -9.97 -2.68
CA ASP A 206 -16.47 -10.53 -3.05
C ASP A 206 -16.64 -10.69 -4.57
N ASN A 207 -16.11 -9.73 -5.34
CA ASN A 207 -16.29 -9.64 -6.80
C ASN A 207 -14.95 -9.52 -7.53
N PRO A 208 -14.05 -10.51 -7.42
CA PRO A 208 -12.77 -10.50 -8.14
C PRO A 208 -13.00 -10.58 -9.65
N ARG A 209 -12.36 -9.68 -10.41
CA ARG A 209 -12.51 -9.61 -11.88
C ARG A 209 -11.67 -10.64 -12.62
N THR A 210 -10.60 -11.15 -12.00
CA THR A 210 -9.71 -12.13 -12.61
C THR A 210 -9.44 -13.28 -11.63
N ILE A 211 -9.05 -14.44 -12.19
CA ILE A 211 -8.61 -15.60 -11.40
C ILE A 211 -7.41 -15.20 -10.51
N PHE A 212 -6.55 -14.33 -11.02
CA PHE A 212 -5.42 -13.83 -10.24
C PHE A 212 -5.89 -13.08 -8.98
N VAL A 213 -6.79 -12.12 -9.11
CA VAL A 213 -7.32 -11.37 -7.96
C VAL A 213 -8.05 -12.30 -6.99
N ALA A 214 -8.86 -13.22 -7.51
CA ALA A 214 -9.59 -14.20 -6.70
C ALA A 214 -8.66 -15.06 -5.82
N GLY A 215 -7.56 -15.53 -6.39
CA GLY A 215 -6.57 -16.34 -5.68
C GLY A 215 -5.57 -15.55 -4.86
N PHE A 216 -5.33 -14.28 -5.23
CA PHE A 216 -4.37 -13.42 -4.53
C PHE A 216 -5.00 -12.73 -3.32
N ILE A 217 -6.27 -12.29 -3.38
CA ILE A 217 -6.95 -11.61 -2.29
C ILE A 217 -7.67 -12.62 -1.39
N GLY A 218 -7.29 -12.62 -0.12
CA GLY A 218 -7.85 -13.51 0.92
C GLY A 218 -6.80 -14.45 1.53
N SER A 219 -6.90 -14.68 2.83
CA SER A 219 -6.04 -15.60 3.57
C SER A 219 -6.91 -16.41 4.54
N PRO A 220 -7.09 -17.72 4.29
CA PRO A 220 -6.55 -18.53 3.19
C PRO A 220 -7.05 -18.12 1.79
N ALA A 221 -6.32 -18.53 0.74
CA ALA A 221 -6.67 -18.22 -0.63
C ALA A 221 -7.95 -18.95 -1.08
N MET A 222 -8.60 -18.43 -2.14
CA MET A 222 -9.75 -19.09 -2.78
C MET A 222 -9.36 -20.47 -3.33
N ASN A 223 -10.20 -21.46 -3.11
CA ASN A 223 -10.05 -22.79 -3.73
C ASN A 223 -10.59 -22.75 -5.16
N PHE A 224 -9.85 -23.33 -6.12
CA PHE A 224 -10.26 -23.45 -7.51
C PHE A 224 -10.47 -24.90 -7.89
N ILE A 225 -11.69 -25.24 -8.30
CA ILE A 225 -12.09 -26.60 -8.68
C ILE A 225 -12.38 -26.61 -10.18
N PRO A 226 -11.61 -27.35 -11.00
CA PRO A 226 -11.92 -27.54 -12.40
C PRO A 226 -13.25 -28.26 -12.55
N ALA A 227 -14.09 -27.79 -13.48
CA ALA A 227 -15.38 -28.40 -13.78
C ALA A 227 -15.73 -28.22 -15.25
N GLU A 228 -16.71 -29.00 -15.73
CA GLU A 228 -17.29 -28.87 -17.05
C GLU A 228 -18.76 -28.46 -16.94
N CYS A 229 -19.08 -27.37 -17.62
CA CYS A 229 -20.42 -26.79 -17.61
C CYS A 229 -21.21 -27.17 -18.86
N THR A 230 -22.44 -27.64 -18.68
CA THR A 230 -23.48 -27.75 -19.70
C THR A 230 -24.61 -26.80 -19.39
N GLU A 231 -25.57 -26.61 -20.28
CA GLU A 231 -26.69 -25.66 -20.04
C GLU A 231 -27.49 -25.93 -18.75
N LYS A 232 -27.50 -27.16 -18.26
CA LYS A 232 -28.31 -27.58 -17.10
C LYS A 232 -27.48 -28.04 -15.89
N ASN A 233 -26.22 -28.41 -16.08
CA ASN A 233 -25.42 -29.03 -15.03
C ASN A 233 -23.97 -28.60 -15.06
N ILE A 234 -23.36 -28.56 -13.89
CA ILE A 234 -21.90 -28.48 -13.70
C ILE A 234 -21.42 -29.85 -13.25
N SER A 235 -20.52 -30.45 -14.00
CA SER A 235 -19.89 -31.75 -13.69
C SER A 235 -18.51 -31.49 -13.05
N LEU A 236 -18.30 -31.95 -11.83
CA LEU A 236 -17.02 -31.91 -11.14
C LEU A 236 -16.12 -33.08 -11.61
N CYS A 237 -14.80 -32.96 -11.43
CA CYS A 237 -13.83 -33.99 -11.79
C CYS A 237 -14.06 -35.33 -11.06
N ASN A 238 -14.72 -35.34 -9.92
CA ASN A 238 -15.09 -36.55 -9.16
C ASN A 238 -16.41 -37.19 -9.61
N GLY A 239 -17.01 -36.75 -10.72
CA GLY A 239 -18.26 -37.22 -11.26
C GLY A 239 -19.54 -36.69 -10.61
N LYS A 240 -19.43 -35.94 -9.52
CA LYS A 240 -20.61 -35.25 -8.92
C LYS A 240 -21.13 -34.18 -9.88
N LYS A 241 -22.45 -34.06 -9.97
CA LYS A 241 -23.14 -33.05 -10.78
C LYS A 241 -23.88 -32.07 -9.87
N ILE A 242 -23.77 -30.80 -10.22
CA ILE A 242 -24.50 -29.70 -9.57
C ILE A 242 -25.51 -29.20 -10.59
N GLU A 243 -26.80 -29.28 -10.28
CA GLU A 243 -27.84 -28.72 -11.12
C GLU A 243 -27.87 -27.21 -11.01
N LYS A 244 -27.53 -26.53 -12.09
CA LYS A 244 -27.57 -25.08 -12.18
C LYS A 244 -27.72 -24.66 -13.63
N ASN A 245 -28.71 -23.84 -13.93
CA ASN A 245 -28.86 -23.21 -15.23
C ASN A 245 -27.78 -22.17 -15.47
N ILE A 246 -26.88 -22.43 -16.38
CA ILE A 246 -25.78 -21.52 -16.73
C ILE A 246 -25.79 -21.32 -18.25
N LYS A 247 -25.72 -20.06 -18.67
CA LYS A 247 -25.69 -19.70 -20.12
C LYS A 247 -24.32 -19.96 -20.77
N TYR A 248 -23.51 -20.87 -20.23
CA TYR A 248 -22.17 -21.17 -20.74
C TYR A 248 -21.99 -22.68 -20.86
N LYS A 249 -21.28 -23.12 -21.90
CA LYS A 249 -20.93 -24.53 -22.15
C LYS A 249 -19.43 -24.65 -22.35
N GLY A 250 -18.78 -25.50 -21.58
CA GLY A 250 -17.34 -25.76 -21.69
C GLY A 250 -16.65 -25.89 -20.33
N LYS A 251 -15.32 -25.85 -20.35
CA LYS A 251 -14.50 -25.93 -19.14
C LYS A 251 -14.59 -24.66 -18.35
N ILE A 252 -14.78 -24.76 -17.04
CA ILE A 252 -14.86 -23.67 -16.09
C ILE A 252 -13.98 -23.95 -14.86
N LEU A 253 -13.67 -22.90 -14.10
CA LEU A 253 -13.13 -22.99 -12.75
C LEU A 253 -14.19 -22.49 -11.77
N ILE A 254 -14.50 -23.29 -10.76
CA ILE A 254 -15.38 -22.89 -9.67
C ILE A 254 -14.47 -22.36 -8.56
N GLY A 255 -14.63 -21.08 -8.19
CA GLY A 255 -13.95 -20.48 -7.05
C GLY A 255 -14.82 -20.59 -5.79
N ILE A 256 -14.25 -21.11 -4.71
CA ILE A 256 -14.94 -21.21 -3.41
C ILE A 256 -14.02 -20.65 -2.33
N ARG A 257 -14.49 -19.65 -1.59
CA ARG A 257 -13.78 -19.15 -0.42
C ARG A 257 -13.79 -20.20 0.69
N PRO A 258 -12.70 -20.36 1.48
CA PRO A 258 -12.62 -21.35 2.55
C PRO A 258 -13.76 -21.28 3.56
N GLU A 259 -14.21 -20.08 3.93
CA GLU A 259 -15.31 -19.85 4.87
C GLU A 259 -16.69 -20.26 4.36
N HIS A 260 -16.84 -20.52 3.05
CA HIS A 260 -18.07 -21.03 2.45
C HIS A 260 -18.10 -22.56 2.37
N LEU A 261 -17.06 -23.23 2.89
CA LEU A 261 -16.99 -24.69 2.97
C LEU A 261 -17.45 -25.13 4.35
N GLU A 262 -18.48 -25.96 4.37
CA GLU A 262 -18.99 -26.61 5.58
C GLU A 262 -18.72 -28.12 5.48
N GLU A 263 -18.38 -28.75 6.62
CA GLU A 263 -18.22 -30.18 6.70
C GLU A 263 -19.59 -30.85 6.70
N ASP A 264 -19.90 -31.65 5.67
CA ASP A 264 -21.11 -32.45 5.64
C ASP A 264 -20.91 -33.68 6.53
N LYS A 265 -21.51 -33.69 7.72
CA LYS A 265 -21.46 -34.81 8.68
C LYS A 265 -22.25 -36.05 8.22
N LYS A 266 -22.93 -35.98 7.08
CA LYS A 266 -23.73 -37.07 6.52
C LYS A 266 -23.10 -37.69 5.27
N GLY A 267 -21.90 -37.27 4.91
CA GLY A 267 -21.02 -37.55 3.83
C GLY A 267 -20.70 -38.55 2.99
#